data_0a5c932026f0fbeca007f6815a3df325
#
_entry.id   0a5c932026f0fbeca007f6815a3df325
#
_cell.length_a   1.000
_cell.length_b   1.000
_cell.length_c   1.000
_cell.angle_alpha   90.00
_cell.angle_beta   90.00
_cell.angle_gamma   90.00
#
_symmetry.space_group_name_H-M   'P 1'
#
loop_
_entity.id
_entity.type
_entity.pdbx_description
1 polymer ?
#
loop_
_entity_poly.entity_id
_entity_poly.type
_entity_poly.pdbx_seq_one_letter_code
_entity_poly.pdbx_strand_id
1 'polypeptide(L)'
;GRIVIAIENKFGLKYWAGCKEDHTGGYFDGLEGYPEGGSARTFTRVGLEKIFLACGLSKYSFYYPYPDYKFPTAIYSDKRLPRPGELIDNMRNFDRDRMVVFNEKYVFDEIIRDRMFGLFSNSYFAVVGRPFETVYVKYSNDRAREYGMRTEIRDTENGKVVRKIPMSSEAKAHMEKMARFYELLADRYEGSGLSINPCKLSQ
;
A
#
# COMPACT_ATOMS: atom_id res chain seq x y z
N GLY A 1 -11.92 -5.52 -19.85
CA GLY A 1 -11.70 -4.21 -19.25
C GLY A 1 -11.36 -4.32 -17.76
N ARG A 2 -11.00 -3.20 -17.14
CA ARG A 2 -10.68 -3.10 -15.73
C ARG A 2 -11.22 -1.76 -15.21
N ILE A 3 -11.85 -1.77 -14.02
CA ILE A 3 -12.26 -0.57 -13.31
C ILE A 3 -11.41 -0.48 -12.05
N VAL A 4 -10.86 0.69 -11.74
CA VAL A 4 -10.12 0.95 -10.51
C VAL A 4 -10.88 2.02 -9.73
N ILE A 5 -11.20 1.72 -8.48
CA ILE A 5 -11.91 2.60 -7.57
C ILE A 5 -10.96 2.91 -6.40
N ALA A 6 -10.60 4.18 -6.23
CA ALA A 6 -9.86 4.67 -5.08
C ALA A 6 -10.83 5.29 -4.09
N ILE A 7 -10.87 4.77 -2.87
CA ILE A 7 -11.85 5.21 -1.86
C ILE A 7 -11.33 4.99 -0.45
N GLU A 8 -11.73 5.86 0.46
CA GLU A 8 -11.48 5.70 1.89
C GLU A 8 -12.30 4.56 2.49
N ASN A 9 -11.69 3.88 3.44
CA ASN A 9 -12.38 2.86 4.20
C ASN A 9 -13.16 3.48 5.34
N LYS A 10 -14.47 3.24 5.39
CA LYS A 10 -15.34 3.64 6.49
C LYS A 10 -14.80 3.26 7.88
N PHE A 11 -14.17 2.08 8.00
CA PHE A 11 -13.56 1.57 9.25
C PHE A 11 -12.05 1.79 9.29
N GLY A 12 -11.49 2.69 8.45
CA GLY A 12 -10.08 3.02 8.48
C GLY A 12 -9.62 3.42 9.88
N LEU A 13 -8.49 2.87 10.32
CA LEU A 13 -7.97 3.12 11.67
C LEU A 13 -7.81 4.61 11.98
N LYS A 14 -7.50 5.43 10.95
CA LYS A 14 -7.39 6.88 11.08
C LYS A 14 -8.61 7.53 11.73
N TYR A 15 -9.82 7.03 11.44
CA TYR A 15 -11.06 7.59 12.00
C TYR A 15 -11.22 7.24 13.48
N TRP A 16 -10.87 6.02 13.87
CA TRP A 16 -10.83 5.60 15.28
C TRP A 16 -9.76 6.38 16.06
N ALA A 17 -8.67 6.74 15.40
CA ALA A 17 -7.55 7.47 15.98
C ALA A 17 -7.75 9.00 16.00
N GLY A 18 -8.91 9.52 15.57
CA GLY A 18 -9.29 10.91 15.68
C GLY A 18 -9.17 11.75 14.41
N CYS A 19 -9.11 11.14 13.22
CA CYS A 19 -9.35 11.88 11.97
C CYS A 19 -10.82 12.23 11.83
N LYS A 20 -11.09 13.41 11.30
CA LYS A 20 -12.42 13.80 10.85
C LYS A 20 -12.79 13.08 9.57
N GLU A 21 -14.06 12.82 9.39
CA GLU A 21 -14.60 12.27 8.17
C GLU A 21 -14.55 13.34 7.05
N ASP A 22 -14.11 12.94 5.84
CA ASP A 22 -13.81 13.88 4.77
C ASP A 22 -15.07 14.57 4.21
N HIS A 23 -16.20 13.88 4.17
CA HIS A 23 -17.42 14.39 3.57
C HIS A 23 -18.27 15.22 4.54
N THR A 24 -18.28 14.86 5.82
CA THR A 24 -19.08 15.54 6.84
C THR A 24 -18.28 16.56 7.64
N GLY A 25 -16.97 16.33 7.79
CA GLY A 25 -16.10 17.14 8.65
C GLY A 25 -16.28 16.86 10.14
N GLY A 26 -17.16 15.94 10.51
CA GLY A 26 -17.39 15.49 11.88
C GLY A 26 -16.44 14.38 12.31
N TYR A 27 -16.43 14.08 13.61
CA TYR A 27 -15.73 12.93 14.16
C TYR A 27 -16.69 11.75 14.23
N PHE A 28 -16.21 10.57 13.83
CA PHE A 28 -16.90 9.29 13.96
C PHE A 28 -18.16 9.09 13.11
N ASP A 29 -18.61 10.09 12.34
CA ASP A 29 -19.86 10.03 11.57
C ASP A 29 -19.95 8.79 10.67
N GLY A 30 -18.86 8.46 9.97
CA GLY A 30 -18.79 7.25 9.17
C GLY A 30 -18.91 5.98 10.03
N LEU A 31 -18.21 5.91 11.17
CA LEU A 31 -18.27 4.78 12.08
C LEU A 31 -19.68 4.57 12.63
N GLU A 32 -20.39 5.65 12.96
CA GLU A 32 -21.75 5.64 13.49
C GLU A 32 -22.83 5.47 12.39
N GLY A 33 -22.42 5.37 11.13
CA GLY A 33 -23.32 5.09 10.01
C GLY A 33 -23.96 6.33 9.40
N TYR A 34 -23.39 7.53 9.61
CA TYR A 34 -23.90 8.83 9.12
C TYR A 34 -25.27 9.16 9.69
N PRO A 35 -25.41 9.36 10.99
CA PRO A 35 -26.71 9.54 11.67
C PRO A 35 -27.47 10.76 11.18
N GLU A 36 -26.78 11.85 10.79
CA GLU A 36 -27.40 13.05 10.25
C GLU A 36 -27.72 12.98 8.75
N GLY A 37 -27.46 11.82 8.12
CA GLY A 37 -27.67 11.63 6.69
C GLY A 37 -26.49 12.13 5.86
N GLY A 38 -26.75 12.38 4.56
CA GLY A 38 -25.75 12.85 3.58
C GLY A 38 -25.72 11.98 2.34
N SER A 39 -25.37 12.58 1.19
CA SER A 39 -25.31 11.87 -0.10
C SER A 39 -23.96 11.17 -0.32
N ALA A 40 -22.87 11.74 0.19
CA ALA A 40 -21.53 11.19 0.07
C ALA A 40 -21.20 10.31 1.29
N ARG A 41 -20.68 9.09 1.03
CA ARG A 41 -20.36 8.11 2.06
C ARG A 41 -19.12 7.33 1.70
N THR A 42 -18.37 6.93 2.71
CA THR A 42 -17.33 5.92 2.60
C THR A 42 -17.93 4.52 2.84
N PHE A 43 -17.24 3.50 2.39
CA PHE A 43 -17.72 2.12 2.47
C PHE A 43 -16.68 1.24 3.16
N THR A 44 -17.13 0.21 3.85
CA THR A 44 -16.27 -0.89 4.26
C THR A 44 -15.96 -1.79 3.06
N ARG A 45 -14.94 -2.65 3.19
CA ARG A 45 -14.68 -3.69 2.18
C ARG A 45 -15.93 -4.50 1.87
N VAL A 46 -16.60 -5.03 2.91
CA VAL A 46 -17.84 -5.82 2.75
C VAL A 46 -18.95 -5.00 2.07
N GLY A 47 -19.03 -3.69 2.36
CA GLY A 47 -19.98 -2.81 1.69
C GLY A 47 -19.72 -2.70 0.19
N LEU A 48 -18.46 -2.52 -0.21
CA LEU A 48 -18.06 -2.50 -1.62
C LEU A 48 -18.31 -3.85 -2.31
N GLU A 49 -17.96 -4.96 -1.66
CA GLU A 49 -18.22 -6.31 -2.18
C GLU A 49 -19.70 -6.54 -2.46
N LYS A 50 -20.58 -6.13 -1.55
CA LYS A 50 -22.03 -6.20 -1.77
C LYS A 50 -22.51 -5.38 -2.97
N ILE A 51 -21.96 -4.17 -3.16
CA ILE A 51 -22.25 -3.33 -4.32
C ILE A 51 -21.80 -4.02 -5.60
N PHE A 52 -20.56 -4.54 -5.64
CA PHE A 52 -20.04 -5.24 -6.81
C PHE A 52 -20.90 -6.43 -7.19
N LEU A 53 -21.27 -7.26 -6.21
CA LEU A 53 -22.12 -8.44 -6.44
C LEU A 53 -23.53 -8.03 -6.94
N ALA A 54 -24.13 -6.98 -6.37
CA ALA A 54 -25.42 -6.47 -6.82
C ALA A 54 -25.38 -5.96 -8.27
N CYS A 55 -24.20 -5.51 -8.73
CA CYS A 55 -23.97 -5.10 -10.13
C CYS A 55 -23.53 -6.27 -11.03
N GLY A 56 -23.53 -7.53 -10.55
CA GLY A 56 -23.07 -8.68 -11.32
C GLY A 56 -21.56 -8.78 -11.48
N LEU A 57 -20.79 -8.01 -10.70
CA LEU A 57 -19.32 -7.94 -10.79
C LEU A 57 -18.70 -8.89 -9.74
N SER A 58 -18.45 -10.14 -10.13
CA SER A 58 -17.95 -11.19 -9.22
C SER A 58 -16.42 -11.29 -9.16
N LYS A 59 -15.70 -10.65 -10.12
CA LYS A 59 -14.23 -10.68 -10.18
C LYS A 59 -13.68 -9.34 -9.72
N TYR A 60 -13.13 -9.29 -8.52
CA TYR A 60 -12.51 -8.10 -7.96
C TYR A 60 -11.33 -8.46 -7.05
N SER A 61 -10.48 -7.48 -6.77
CA SER A 61 -9.31 -7.57 -5.89
C SER A 61 -9.14 -6.29 -5.12
N PHE A 62 -8.65 -6.39 -3.87
CA PHE A 62 -8.37 -5.23 -3.05
C PHE A 62 -6.87 -4.98 -2.92
N TYR A 63 -6.52 -3.71 -3.00
CA TYR A 63 -5.20 -3.17 -2.71
C TYR A 63 -5.34 -2.11 -1.63
N TYR A 64 -4.32 -1.96 -0.81
CA TYR A 64 -4.33 -1.16 0.40
C TYR A 64 -3.23 -0.10 0.32
N PRO A 65 -3.51 1.09 -0.25
CA PRO A 65 -2.58 2.20 -0.22
C PRO A 65 -2.40 2.70 1.21
N TYR A 66 -1.16 2.92 1.59
CA TYR A 66 -0.78 3.29 2.94
C TYR A 66 0.18 4.50 2.90
N PRO A 67 0.03 5.52 3.75
CA PRO A 67 -1.00 5.66 4.80
C PRO A 67 -2.39 6.01 4.27
N ASP A 68 -2.50 6.53 3.04
CA ASP A 68 -3.73 6.93 2.37
C ASP A 68 -3.57 6.82 0.84
N TYR A 69 -4.70 6.68 0.10
CA TYR A 69 -4.67 6.57 -1.36
C TYR A 69 -4.23 7.86 -2.06
N LYS A 70 -4.40 9.02 -1.41
CA LYS A 70 -3.99 10.32 -1.96
C LYS A 70 -2.48 10.47 -2.03
N PHE A 71 -1.76 9.94 -1.03
CA PHE A 71 -0.29 10.04 -0.92
C PHE A 71 0.34 8.73 -0.41
N PRO A 72 0.24 7.64 -1.16
CA PRO A 72 0.74 6.36 -0.69
C PRO A 72 2.27 6.33 -0.65
N THR A 73 2.83 5.83 0.45
CA THR A 73 4.24 5.46 0.56
C THR A 73 4.46 3.99 0.23
N ALA A 74 3.41 3.18 0.42
CA ALA A 74 3.36 1.79 0.01
C ALA A 74 1.94 1.42 -0.42
N ILE A 75 1.82 0.39 -1.25
CA ILE A 75 0.55 -0.22 -1.63
C ILE A 75 0.67 -1.72 -1.41
N TYR A 76 -0.16 -2.25 -0.54
CA TYR A 76 -0.27 -3.68 -0.24
C TYR A 76 -1.41 -4.30 -1.06
N SER A 77 -1.56 -5.62 -0.99
CA SER A 77 -2.69 -6.35 -1.57
C SER A 77 -3.04 -7.55 -0.70
N ASP A 78 -4.16 -8.23 -0.97
CA ASP A 78 -4.52 -9.49 -0.30
C ASP A 78 -3.43 -10.57 -0.45
N LYS A 79 -2.61 -10.51 -1.51
CA LYS A 79 -1.48 -11.43 -1.74
C LYS A 79 -0.20 -11.05 -0.99
N ARG A 80 -0.10 -9.81 -0.53
CA ARG A 80 1.03 -9.28 0.23
C ARG A 80 0.52 -8.22 1.20
N LEU A 81 0.08 -8.65 2.36
CA LEU A 81 -0.29 -7.79 3.48
C LEU A 81 0.96 -7.27 4.22
N PRO A 82 0.87 -6.16 4.98
CA PRO A 82 1.97 -5.67 5.78
C PRO A 82 2.36 -6.65 6.89
N ARG A 83 3.59 -6.53 7.35
CA ARG A 83 4.09 -7.20 8.56
C ARG A 83 4.19 -6.19 9.70
N PRO A 84 4.19 -6.64 10.96
CA PRO A 84 4.46 -5.77 12.09
C PRO A 84 5.75 -4.98 11.88
N GLY A 85 5.72 -3.68 12.20
CA GLY A 85 6.84 -2.76 12.00
C GLY A 85 6.98 -2.14 10.61
N GLU A 86 6.18 -2.53 9.61
CA GLU A 86 6.24 -1.94 8.26
C GLU A 86 5.43 -0.63 8.15
N LEU A 87 4.43 -0.40 8.99
CA LEU A 87 3.55 0.76 8.93
C LEU A 87 4.01 1.84 9.92
N ILE A 88 4.87 2.74 9.47
CA ILE A 88 5.52 3.75 10.32
C ILE A 88 5.07 5.19 10.07
N ASP A 89 4.29 5.45 9.01
CA ASP A 89 3.91 6.80 8.56
C ASP A 89 2.47 7.18 8.95
N ASN A 90 1.88 6.55 9.98
CA ASN A 90 0.46 6.67 10.32
C ASN A 90 0.04 8.04 10.86
N MET A 91 0.96 8.72 11.53
CA MET A 91 0.66 9.97 12.27
C MET A 91 0.52 11.18 11.35
N ARG A 92 0.73 11.04 10.05
CA ARG A 92 0.65 12.16 9.12
C ARG A 92 -0.80 12.53 8.83
N ASN A 93 -1.10 13.79 9.01
CA ASN A 93 -2.32 14.41 8.52
C ASN A 93 -1.98 15.16 7.24
N PHE A 94 -2.65 14.82 6.14
CA PHE A 94 -2.29 15.39 4.84
C PHE A 94 -3.10 16.64 4.49
N ASP A 95 -4.28 16.79 5.07
CA ASP A 95 -5.25 17.79 4.63
C ASP A 95 -6.05 18.47 5.73
N ARG A 96 -6.02 17.98 6.97
CA ARG A 96 -6.79 18.54 8.09
C ARG A 96 -6.13 18.31 9.44
N ASP A 97 -6.38 19.21 10.37
CA ASP A 97 -6.09 18.99 11.77
C ASP A 97 -6.91 17.81 12.33
N ARG A 98 -6.26 17.02 13.17
CA ARG A 98 -6.89 15.84 13.78
C ARG A 98 -6.55 15.71 15.25
N MET A 99 -7.38 15.01 15.98
CA MET A 99 -7.00 14.51 17.30
C MET A 99 -6.01 13.36 17.14
N VAL A 100 -5.20 13.15 18.17
CA VAL A 100 -4.32 11.98 18.29
C VAL A 100 -4.77 11.20 19.52
N VAL A 101 -5.69 10.25 19.33
CA VAL A 101 -6.28 9.48 20.44
C VAL A 101 -5.32 8.41 20.93
N PHE A 102 -4.59 7.77 20.02
CA PHE A 102 -3.58 6.75 20.31
C PHE A 102 -2.49 6.72 19.23
N ASN A 103 -1.43 5.97 19.45
CA ASN A 103 -0.38 5.76 18.47
C ASN A 103 -0.80 4.67 17.47
N GLU A 104 -1.20 5.08 16.27
CA GLU A 104 -1.67 4.19 15.21
C GLU A 104 -0.65 3.11 14.81
N LYS A 105 0.65 3.40 14.90
CA LYS A 105 1.69 2.43 14.58
C LYS A 105 1.57 1.16 15.43
N TYR A 106 1.43 1.34 16.75
CA TYR A 106 1.32 0.20 17.65
C TYR A 106 0.01 -0.55 17.48
N VAL A 107 -1.08 0.18 17.26
CA VAL A 107 -2.39 -0.44 17.02
C VAL A 107 -2.41 -1.20 15.70
N PHE A 108 -1.80 -0.65 14.64
CA PHE A 108 -1.65 -1.40 13.38
C PHE A 108 -0.83 -2.68 13.53
N ASP A 109 0.23 -2.65 14.35
CA ASP A 109 1.02 -3.87 14.59
C ASP A 109 0.18 -4.98 15.24
N GLU A 110 -0.71 -4.65 16.20
CA GLU A 110 -1.63 -5.62 16.79
C GLU A 110 -2.71 -6.08 15.78
N ILE A 111 -3.31 -5.15 15.03
CA ILE A 111 -4.26 -5.46 13.95
C ILE A 111 -3.65 -6.41 12.90
N ILE A 112 -2.37 -6.23 12.58
CA ILE A 112 -1.65 -7.11 11.64
C ILE A 112 -1.43 -8.49 12.25
N ARG A 113 -1.04 -8.58 13.53
CA ARG A 113 -0.87 -9.86 14.24
C ARG A 113 -2.15 -10.67 14.25
N ASP A 114 -3.28 -9.98 14.44
CA ASP A 114 -4.63 -10.59 14.43
C ASP A 114 -5.21 -10.77 13.02
N ARG A 115 -4.45 -10.48 11.96
CA ARG A 115 -4.86 -10.64 10.55
C ARG A 115 -6.08 -9.80 10.14
N MET A 116 -6.31 -8.69 10.81
CA MET A 116 -7.45 -7.79 10.57
C MET A 116 -7.10 -6.56 9.71
N PHE A 117 -5.88 -6.47 9.18
CA PHE A 117 -5.42 -5.28 8.44
C PHE A 117 -6.36 -4.84 7.32
N GLY A 118 -6.90 -5.78 6.54
CA GLY A 118 -7.82 -5.46 5.44
C GLY A 118 -9.13 -4.80 5.89
N LEU A 119 -9.54 -5.01 7.15
CA LEU A 119 -10.71 -4.33 7.73
C LEU A 119 -10.39 -2.89 8.16
N PHE A 120 -9.20 -2.65 8.71
CA PHE A 120 -8.79 -1.38 9.31
C PHE A 120 -7.85 -0.54 8.44
N SER A 121 -7.46 -1.01 7.25
CA SER A 121 -6.72 -0.18 6.29
C SER A 121 -7.44 1.14 6.04
N ASN A 122 -6.72 2.26 5.97
CA ASN A 122 -7.33 3.59 5.86
C ASN A 122 -8.07 3.82 4.53
N SER A 123 -7.67 3.13 3.47
CA SER A 123 -8.26 3.27 2.15
C SER A 123 -8.06 2.03 1.28
N TYR A 124 -8.77 1.98 0.16
CA TYR A 124 -8.71 0.90 -0.82
C TYR A 124 -8.44 1.42 -2.23
N PHE A 125 -7.71 0.62 -3.01
CA PHE A 125 -7.93 0.52 -4.45
C PHE A 125 -8.66 -0.79 -4.72
N ALA A 126 -9.95 -0.71 -5.02
CA ALA A 126 -10.73 -1.84 -5.45
C ALA A 126 -10.62 -1.97 -6.98
N VAL A 127 -10.16 -3.13 -7.45
CA VAL A 127 -9.96 -3.42 -8.86
C VAL A 127 -10.99 -4.44 -9.29
N VAL A 128 -11.94 -4.03 -10.12
CA VAL A 128 -12.92 -4.92 -10.72
C VAL A 128 -12.42 -5.40 -12.07
N GLY A 129 -12.45 -6.70 -12.29
CA GLY A 129 -11.92 -7.40 -13.46
C GLY A 129 -10.57 -8.06 -13.20
N ARG A 130 -9.67 -8.07 -14.20
CA ARG A 130 -8.35 -8.72 -14.07
C ARG A 130 -7.48 -8.01 -13.02
N PRO A 131 -6.97 -8.71 -11.98
CA PRO A 131 -6.07 -8.11 -11.00
C PRO A 131 -4.75 -7.65 -11.63
N PHE A 132 -4.00 -6.82 -10.92
CA PHE A 132 -2.62 -6.50 -11.29
C PHE A 132 -1.70 -7.68 -10.92
N GLU A 133 -0.67 -7.90 -11.71
CA GLU A 133 0.42 -8.82 -11.36
C GLU A 133 1.26 -8.26 -10.20
N THR A 134 1.36 -6.94 -10.11
CA THR A 134 2.02 -6.26 -8.99
C THR A 134 1.18 -6.40 -7.72
N VAL A 135 1.73 -7.04 -6.71
CA VAL A 135 1.05 -7.34 -5.44
C VAL A 135 1.52 -6.44 -4.29
N TYR A 136 2.61 -5.72 -4.51
CA TYR A 136 3.16 -4.76 -3.54
C TYR A 136 3.97 -3.69 -4.26
N VAL A 137 3.85 -2.46 -3.78
CA VAL A 137 4.66 -1.31 -4.21
C VAL A 137 5.15 -0.56 -2.99
N LYS A 138 6.41 -0.13 -3.00
CA LYS A 138 6.96 0.82 -2.02
C LYS A 138 7.71 1.92 -2.76
N TYR A 139 7.44 3.16 -2.36
CA TYR A 139 8.22 4.32 -2.77
C TYR A 139 9.29 4.61 -1.71
N SER A 140 10.52 4.90 -2.12
CA SER A 140 11.58 5.25 -1.18
C SER A 140 11.44 6.70 -0.73
N ASN A 141 11.01 6.88 0.52
CA ASN A 141 10.83 8.20 1.13
C ASN A 141 12.03 8.65 1.97
N ASP A 142 12.95 7.74 2.22
CA ASP A 142 14.18 7.88 3.03
C ASP A 142 15.40 8.28 2.21
N ARG A 143 15.21 8.51 0.90
CA ARG A 143 16.25 8.93 -0.05
C ARG A 143 16.02 10.37 -0.49
N ALA A 144 17.09 11.04 -0.89
CA ALA A 144 16.97 12.31 -1.61
C ALA A 144 16.15 12.08 -2.90
N ARG A 145 15.37 13.08 -3.29
CA ARG A 145 14.38 12.98 -4.37
C ARG A 145 14.98 12.48 -5.69
N GLU A 146 16.19 12.93 -6.01
CA GLU A 146 16.96 12.54 -7.21
C GLU A 146 17.36 11.07 -7.22
N TYR A 147 17.41 10.40 -6.06
CA TYR A 147 17.71 8.97 -5.92
C TYR A 147 16.46 8.12 -5.59
N GLY A 148 15.28 8.71 -5.78
CA GLY A 148 14.00 8.05 -5.53
C GLY A 148 13.83 6.78 -6.37
N MET A 149 13.39 5.71 -5.74
CA MET A 149 13.11 4.44 -6.41
C MET A 149 11.74 3.91 -6.01
N ARG A 150 11.09 3.25 -6.95
CA ARG A 150 9.90 2.43 -6.69
C ARG A 150 10.30 0.96 -6.67
N THR A 151 9.99 0.28 -5.59
CA THR A 151 10.16 -1.18 -5.48
C THR A 151 8.82 -1.86 -5.67
N GLU A 152 8.75 -2.85 -6.55
CA GLU A 152 7.56 -3.65 -6.82
C GLU A 152 7.84 -5.12 -6.52
N ILE A 153 6.85 -5.82 -5.98
CA ILE A 153 6.79 -7.27 -5.99
C ILE A 153 5.70 -7.67 -6.97
N ARG A 154 6.07 -8.46 -7.97
CA ARG A 154 5.15 -9.01 -8.97
C ARG A 154 4.98 -10.50 -8.75
N ASP A 155 3.74 -10.95 -8.87
CA ASP A 155 3.37 -12.36 -8.82
C ASP A 155 3.29 -12.87 -10.28
N THR A 156 4.26 -13.68 -10.66
CA THR A 156 4.38 -14.22 -12.02
C THR A 156 4.17 -15.73 -12.02
N GLU A 157 3.99 -16.33 -13.18
CA GLU A 157 3.85 -17.77 -13.33
C GLU A 157 5.08 -18.53 -12.78
N ASN A 158 6.26 -17.90 -12.85
CA ASN A 158 7.52 -18.46 -12.36
C ASN A 158 7.86 -18.06 -10.90
N GLY A 159 6.88 -17.53 -10.16
CA GLY A 159 7.06 -17.09 -8.78
C GLY A 159 7.13 -15.56 -8.62
N LYS A 160 7.54 -15.12 -7.43
CA LYS A 160 7.60 -13.70 -7.11
C LYS A 160 8.90 -13.06 -7.60
N VAL A 161 8.77 -11.94 -8.30
CA VAL A 161 9.90 -11.15 -8.79
C VAL A 161 9.89 -9.79 -8.11
N VAL A 162 11.04 -9.37 -7.59
CA VAL A 162 11.24 -8.01 -7.05
C VAL A 162 11.84 -7.14 -8.16
N ARG A 163 11.20 -6.02 -8.46
CA ARG A 163 11.68 -5.02 -9.40
C ARG A 163 11.95 -3.72 -8.68
N LYS A 164 13.08 -3.08 -8.99
CA LYS A 164 13.37 -1.69 -8.60
C LYS A 164 13.31 -0.83 -9.85
N ILE A 165 12.57 0.26 -9.79
CA ILE A 165 12.33 1.16 -10.92
C ILE A 165 12.84 2.54 -10.51
N PRO A 166 13.79 3.14 -11.24
CA PRO A 166 14.30 4.47 -10.95
C PRO A 166 13.22 5.52 -11.25
N MET A 167 13.16 6.55 -10.42
CA MET A 167 12.20 7.65 -10.59
C MET A 167 12.83 8.89 -11.26
N SER A 168 14.14 8.84 -11.54
CA SER A 168 14.93 9.92 -12.17
C SER A 168 16.09 9.35 -12.98
N SER A 169 16.78 10.20 -13.74
CA SER A 169 18.02 9.86 -14.45
C SER A 169 19.16 9.51 -13.50
N GLU A 170 19.28 10.23 -12.38
CA GLU A 170 20.29 10.01 -11.35
C GLU A 170 20.06 8.67 -10.64
N ALA A 171 18.80 8.36 -10.33
CA ALA A 171 18.43 7.04 -9.76
C ALA A 171 18.72 5.90 -10.74
N LYS A 172 18.53 6.11 -12.06
CA LYS A 172 18.89 5.13 -13.09
C LYS A 172 20.40 4.87 -13.11
N ALA A 173 21.22 5.91 -13.16
CA ALA A 173 22.68 5.79 -13.14
C ALA A 173 23.17 5.11 -11.85
N HIS A 174 22.54 5.40 -10.70
CA HIS A 174 22.81 4.72 -9.44
C HIS A 174 22.49 3.22 -9.51
N MET A 175 21.37 2.83 -10.10
CA MET A 175 20.99 1.42 -10.26
C MET A 175 21.92 0.67 -11.20
N GLU A 176 22.36 1.28 -12.29
CA GLU A 176 23.35 0.69 -13.20
C GLU A 176 24.68 0.43 -12.49
N LYS A 177 25.11 1.38 -11.64
CA LYS A 177 26.30 1.21 -10.79
C LYS A 177 26.11 0.09 -9.77
N MET A 178 24.95 0.00 -9.14
CA MET A 178 24.63 -1.12 -8.24
C MET A 178 24.71 -2.48 -8.95
N ALA A 179 24.15 -2.61 -10.14
CA ALA A 179 24.18 -3.86 -10.91
C ALA A 179 25.62 -4.31 -11.19
N ARG A 180 26.51 -3.40 -11.61
CA ARG A 180 27.93 -3.71 -11.80
C ARG A 180 28.61 -4.17 -10.52
N PHE A 181 28.31 -3.55 -9.38
CA PHE A 181 28.86 -4.00 -8.09
C PHE A 181 28.38 -5.40 -7.72
N TYR A 182 27.12 -5.73 -8.00
CA TYR A 182 26.62 -7.09 -7.75
C TYR A 182 27.33 -8.14 -8.62
N GLU A 183 27.62 -7.83 -9.88
CA GLU A 183 28.42 -8.71 -10.77
C GLU A 183 29.83 -8.92 -10.20
N LEU A 184 30.52 -7.86 -9.84
CA LEU A 184 31.87 -7.93 -9.24
C LEU A 184 31.90 -8.73 -7.92
N LEU A 185 30.86 -8.59 -7.10
CA LEU A 185 30.75 -9.35 -5.86
C LEU A 185 30.44 -10.82 -6.12
N ALA A 186 29.59 -11.13 -7.10
CA ALA A 186 29.29 -12.51 -7.49
C ALA A 186 30.56 -13.25 -7.94
N ASP A 187 31.35 -12.62 -8.81
CA ASP A 187 32.63 -13.18 -9.30
C ASP A 187 33.63 -13.35 -8.15
N ARG A 188 33.77 -12.36 -7.28
CA ARG A 188 34.73 -12.38 -6.17
C ARG A 188 34.44 -13.48 -5.15
N TYR A 189 33.19 -13.79 -4.93
CA TYR A 189 32.76 -14.78 -3.93
C TYR A 189 32.25 -16.09 -4.54
N GLU A 190 32.55 -16.32 -5.81
CA GLU A 190 32.25 -17.59 -6.46
C GLU A 190 32.96 -18.72 -5.70
N GLY A 191 32.26 -19.80 -5.39
CA GLY A 191 32.77 -20.94 -4.64
C GLY A 191 32.99 -20.73 -3.13
N SER A 192 32.73 -19.55 -2.58
CA SER A 192 32.91 -19.24 -1.14
C SER A 192 31.77 -19.77 -0.24
N GLY A 193 30.68 -20.29 -0.81
CA GLY A 193 29.46 -20.67 -0.07
C GLY A 193 28.59 -19.49 0.32
N LEU A 194 28.95 -18.24 -0.03
CA LEU A 194 28.12 -17.07 0.16
C LEU A 194 27.13 -16.93 -1.00
N SER A 195 25.86 -16.78 -0.69
CA SER A 195 24.82 -16.50 -1.69
C SER A 195 24.67 -14.98 -1.89
N ILE A 196 24.96 -14.52 -3.09
CA ILE A 196 24.72 -13.13 -3.51
C ILE A 196 23.54 -13.14 -4.50
N ASN A 197 22.46 -12.42 -4.17
CA ASN A 197 21.32 -12.31 -5.06
C ASN A 197 21.66 -11.39 -6.24
N PRO A 198 21.82 -11.90 -7.46
CA PRO A 198 22.19 -11.08 -8.60
C PRO A 198 21.07 -10.09 -8.95
N CYS A 199 21.47 -8.85 -9.19
CA CYS A 199 20.60 -7.83 -9.77
C CYS A 199 20.78 -7.86 -11.30
N LYS A 200 19.70 -8.16 -12.04
CA LYS A 200 19.72 -8.09 -13.50
C LYS A 200 19.06 -6.80 -13.96
N LEU A 201 19.73 -6.06 -14.84
CA LEU A 201 19.13 -4.95 -15.55
C LEU A 201 18.15 -5.52 -16.61
N SER A 202 16.89 -5.09 -16.57
CA SER A 202 15.93 -5.33 -17.63
C SER A 202 15.75 -4.04 -18.44
N GLN A 203 15.73 -4.18 -19.73
CA GLN A 203 15.36 -3.10 -20.66
C GLN A 203 13.91 -2.66 -20.45
#